data_46df6b6ca6ccb90949944d01d39ccd71
#
_entry.id   46df6b6ca6ccb90949944d01d39ccd71
#
_cell.length_a   1.000
_cell.length_b   1.000
_cell.length_c   1.000
_cell.angle_alpha   90.00
_cell.angle_beta   90.00
_cell.angle_gamma   90.00
#
_symmetry.space_group_name_H-M   'P 1'
#
loop_
_entity.id
_entity.type
_entity.pdbx_description
1 polymer ?
#
loop_
_entity_poly.entity_id
_entity_poly.type
_entity_poly.pdbx_seq_one_letter_code
_entity_poly.pdbx_strand_id
1 'polypeptide(L)'
;MEIRILGAGLAGCQAALYLAGQGHKVLLFEQKPEKFSPAHKSPALAELVCSNSLKADRLDSASGLLKAEMRLLGDSLLPVAESCRVAAGGALAVDRDQFSAGVTALVKASP
;
A
#
# COMPACT_ATOMS: atom_id res chain seq x y z
N MET A 1 12.81 19.45 -1.67
CA MET A 1 11.45 19.85 -2.09
C MET A 1 10.44 19.32 -1.09
N GLU A 2 9.46 20.12 -0.75
CA GLU A 2 8.35 19.68 0.10
C GLU A 2 7.19 19.22 -0.77
N ILE A 3 6.69 18.03 -0.51
CA ILE A 3 5.60 17.42 -1.30
C ILE A 3 4.47 17.06 -0.34
N ARG A 4 3.26 17.48 -0.69
CA ARG A 4 2.06 17.20 0.10
C ARG A 4 1.23 16.15 -0.61
N ILE A 5 0.83 15.12 0.15
CA ILE A 5 0.02 14.02 -0.37
C ILE A 5 -1.25 13.94 0.46
N LEU A 6 -2.39 13.99 -0.20
CA LEU A 6 -3.70 13.90 0.44
C LEU A 6 -4.26 12.52 0.28
N GLY A 7 -4.44 11.82 1.39
CA GLY A 7 -4.97 10.47 1.41
C GLY A 7 -3.87 9.42 1.55
N ALA A 8 -4.02 8.57 2.55
CA ALA A 8 -3.06 7.51 2.88
C ALA A 8 -3.62 6.12 2.54
N GLY A 9 -4.21 5.98 1.36
CA GLY A 9 -4.55 4.70 0.78
C GLY A 9 -3.34 4.06 0.13
N LEU A 10 -3.55 3.09 -0.74
CA LEU A 10 -2.45 2.39 -1.43
C LEU A 10 -1.57 3.37 -2.21
N ALA A 11 -2.16 4.21 -3.03
CA ALA A 11 -1.42 5.13 -3.89
C ALA A 11 -0.67 6.17 -3.07
N GLY A 12 -1.33 6.76 -2.08
CA GLY A 12 -0.72 7.80 -1.23
C GLY A 12 0.44 7.26 -0.41
N CYS A 13 0.30 6.08 0.17
CA CYS A 13 1.37 5.45 0.93
C CYS A 13 2.55 5.10 0.04
N GLN A 14 2.31 4.54 -1.15
CA GLN A 14 3.38 4.20 -2.09
C GLN A 14 4.15 5.45 -2.52
N ALA A 15 3.43 6.51 -2.88
CA ALA A 15 4.06 7.77 -3.28
C ALA A 15 4.87 8.37 -2.14
N ALA A 16 4.32 8.38 -0.92
CA ALA A 16 5.01 8.94 0.24
C ALA A 16 6.31 8.20 0.53
N LEU A 17 6.28 6.87 0.54
CA LEU A 17 7.47 6.06 0.81
C LEU A 17 8.53 6.22 -0.26
N TYR A 18 8.11 6.25 -1.53
CA TYR A 18 9.05 6.42 -2.64
C TYR A 18 9.74 7.79 -2.57
N LEU A 19 8.96 8.86 -2.41
CA LEU A 19 9.50 10.21 -2.40
C LEU A 19 10.36 10.50 -1.17
N ALA A 20 9.97 9.97 0.00
CA ALA A 20 10.79 10.09 1.20
C ALA A 20 12.13 9.37 1.02
N GLY A 21 12.12 8.21 0.36
CA GLY A 21 13.33 7.47 0.03
C GLY A 21 14.25 8.21 -0.94
N GLN A 22 13.69 9.13 -1.74
CA GLN A 22 14.46 9.99 -2.65
C GLN A 22 14.98 11.27 -1.99
N GLY A 23 14.74 11.43 -0.69
CA GLY A 23 15.25 12.58 0.07
C GLY A 23 14.32 13.78 0.09
N HIS A 24 13.10 13.67 -0.40
CA HIS A 24 12.13 14.76 -0.33
C HIS A 24 11.45 14.80 1.03
N LYS A 25 11.06 16.00 1.46
CA LYS A 25 10.21 16.17 2.63
C LYS A 25 8.77 15.91 2.20
N VAL A 26 8.15 14.90 2.78
CA VAL A 26 6.77 14.50 2.43
C VAL A 26 5.85 14.78 3.61
N LEU A 27 4.73 15.44 3.33
CA LEU A 27 3.64 15.64 4.28
C LEU A 27 2.46 14.79 3.80
N LEU A 28 2.17 13.71 4.52
CA LEU A 28 1.08 12.79 4.20
C LEU A 28 -0.10 13.08 5.10
N PHE A 29 -1.23 13.45 4.50
CA PHE A 29 -2.44 13.81 5.21
C PHE A 29 -3.47 12.70 5.07
N GLU A 30 -4.09 12.31 6.18
CA GLU A 30 -5.13 11.29 6.21
C GLU A 30 -6.28 11.76 7.11
N GLN A 31 -7.52 11.61 6.64
CA GLN A 31 -8.69 12.06 7.41
C GLN A 31 -9.01 11.12 8.59
N LYS A 32 -8.63 9.85 8.53
CA LYS A 32 -8.81 8.92 9.66
C LYS A 32 -7.81 9.23 10.77
N PRO A 33 -8.14 9.02 12.05
CA PRO A 33 -9.41 8.52 12.58
C PRO A 33 -10.50 9.59 12.73
N GLU A 34 -10.22 10.84 12.43
CA GLU A 34 -11.19 11.92 12.62
C GLU A 34 -12.43 11.74 11.76
N LYS A 35 -12.26 11.24 10.54
CA LYS A 35 -13.37 11.03 9.60
C LYS A 35 -13.12 9.79 8.77
N PHE A 36 -14.17 8.98 8.59
CA PHE A 36 -14.13 7.77 7.78
C PHE A 36 -15.09 7.92 6.61
N SER A 37 -14.71 7.37 5.43
CA SER A 37 -15.68 7.18 4.35
C SER A 37 -16.61 6.01 4.73
N PRO A 38 -17.78 5.86 4.06
CA PRO A 38 -18.66 4.72 4.36
C PRO A 38 -18.01 3.35 4.17
N ALA A 39 -17.00 3.25 3.33
CA ALA A 39 -16.31 2.00 3.05
C ALA A 39 -15.21 1.66 4.08
N HIS A 40 -14.66 2.66 4.75
CA HIS A 40 -13.54 2.46 5.68
C HIS A 40 -14.02 2.15 7.09
N LYS A 41 -13.32 1.25 7.78
CA LYS A 41 -13.67 0.82 9.14
C LYS A 41 -12.50 0.84 10.10
N SER A 42 -11.27 0.90 9.60
CA SER A 42 -10.05 0.86 10.39
C SER A 42 -9.31 2.20 10.32
N PRO A 43 -8.67 2.66 11.43
CA PRO A 43 -7.83 3.86 11.38
C PRO A 43 -6.49 3.60 10.68
N ALA A 44 -6.14 2.35 10.38
CA ALA A 44 -4.88 2.02 9.73
C ALA A 44 -4.80 2.55 8.31
N LEU A 45 -3.58 2.78 7.83
CA LEU A 45 -3.32 3.25 6.48
C LEU A 45 -3.44 2.11 5.46
N ALA A 46 -3.63 2.45 4.19
CA ALA A 46 -3.71 1.49 3.08
C ALA A 46 -4.76 0.40 3.33
N GLU A 47 -5.91 0.78 3.86
CA GLU A 47 -6.99 -0.16 4.12
C GLU A 47 -7.64 -0.65 2.83
N LEU A 48 -7.67 -1.98 2.63
CA LEU A 48 -8.36 -2.60 1.50
C LEU A 48 -9.84 -2.74 1.84
N VAL A 49 -10.71 -2.15 1.03
CA VAL A 49 -12.14 -2.04 1.39
C VAL A 49 -13.07 -2.95 0.60
N CYS A 50 -12.75 -3.26 -0.66
CA CYS A 50 -13.61 -4.08 -1.52
C CYS A 50 -13.26 -5.56 -1.45
N SER A 51 -11.97 -5.89 -1.34
CA SER A 51 -11.46 -7.24 -1.44
C SER A 51 -10.11 -7.30 -0.74
N ASN A 52 -9.67 -8.51 -0.40
CA ASN A 52 -8.31 -8.73 0.10
C ASN A 52 -7.36 -9.12 -1.03
N SER A 53 -7.79 -9.01 -2.28
CA SER A 53 -6.96 -9.40 -3.43
C SER A 53 -6.36 -8.16 -4.11
N LEU A 54 -5.06 -8.21 -4.35
CA LEU A 54 -4.36 -7.25 -5.19
C LEU A 54 -4.30 -7.72 -6.64
N LYS A 55 -5.20 -8.62 -7.02
CA LYS A 55 -5.37 -9.20 -8.35
C LYS A 55 -4.22 -10.16 -8.69
N ALA A 56 -4.15 -10.55 -9.95
CA ALA A 56 -3.22 -11.59 -10.38
C ALA A 56 -1.76 -11.21 -10.17
N ASP A 57 -0.93 -12.23 -9.90
CA ASP A 57 0.51 -12.06 -9.68
C ASP A 57 1.31 -12.92 -10.68
N ARG A 58 0.68 -13.38 -11.75
CA ARG A 58 1.32 -14.19 -12.79
C ARG A 58 1.79 -13.29 -13.93
N LEU A 59 2.98 -13.59 -14.47
CA LEU A 59 3.56 -12.78 -15.55
C LEU A 59 2.74 -12.80 -16.84
N ASP A 60 1.88 -13.80 -17.02
CA ASP A 60 1.02 -13.91 -18.20
C ASP A 60 -0.27 -13.08 -18.08
N SER A 61 -0.40 -12.28 -17.06
CA SER A 61 -1.53 -11.36 -16.87
C SER A 61 -1.05 -9.92 -16.80
N ALA A 62 -1.92 -8.97 -17.16
CA ALA A 62 -1.57 -7.55 -17.11
C ALA A 62 -1.25 -7.11 -15.68
N SER A 63 -2.07 -7.52 -14.71
CA SER A 63 -1.85 -7.16 -13.29
C SER A 63 -0.55 -7.75 -12.75
N GLY A 64 -0.22 -8.99 -13.12
CA GLY A 64 1.01 -9.64 -12.69
C GLY A 64 2.24 -9.02 -13.32
N LEU A 65 2.16 -8.68 -14.60
CA LEU A 65 3.26 -8.01 -15.29
C LEU A 65 3.52 -6.63 -14.67
N LEU A 66 2.46 -5.87 -14.39
CA LEU A 66 2.60 -4.57 -13.73
C LEU A 66 3.30 -4.71 -12.38
N LYS A 67 2.93 -5.72 -11.58
CA LYS A 67 3.57 -5.95 -10.29
C LYS A 67 5.05 -6.30 -10.44
N ALA A 68 5.40 -7.09 -11.45
CA ALA A 68 6.81 -7.42 -11.72
C ALA A 68 7.60 -6.16 -12.05
N GLU A 69 7.04 -5.27 -12.85
CA GLU A 69 7.67 -3.99 -13.19
C GLU A 69 7.81 -3.11 -11.96
N MET A 70 6.79 -3.04 -11.10
CA MET A 70 6.84 -2.27 -9.85
C MET A 70 7.94 -2.79 -8.93
N ARG A 71 8.12 -4.11 -8.84
CA ARG A 71 9.20 -4.70 -8.03
C ARG A 71 10.57 -4.27 -8.53
N LEU A 72 10.76 -4.23 -9.84
CA LEU A 72 12.01 -3.77 -10.43
C LEU A 72 12.28 -2.29 -10.14
N LEU A 73 11.24 -1.50 -9.98
CA LEU A 73 11.34 -0.07 -9.65
C LEU A 73 11.49 0.18 -8.16
N GLY A 74 11.51 -0.86 -7.33
CA GLY A 74 11.71 -0.72 -5.88
C GLY A 74 10.44 -0.39 -5.11
N ASP A 75 9.30 -0.93 -5.54
CA ASP A 75 8.04 -0.75 -4.83
C ASP A 75 8.12 -1.17 -3.36
N SER A 76 7.53 -0.39 -2.47
CA SER A 76 7.58 -0.63 -1.03
C SER A 76 6.41 -1.46 -0.51
N LEU A 77 5.25 -1.45 -1.17
CA LEU A 77 4.04 -2.12 -0.68
C LEU A 77 4.00 -3.61 -1.04
N LEU A 78 4.56 -4.01 -2.17
CA LEU A 78 4.55 -5.42 -2.57
C LEU A 78 5.30 -6.33 -1.60
N PRO A 79 6.47 -5.94 -1.05
CA PRO A 79 7.11 -6.75 -0.01
C PRO A 79 6.22 -6.94 1.22
N VAL A 80 5.47 -5.91 1.63
CA VAL A 80 4.52 -6.03 2.74
C VAL A 80 3.43 -7.02 2.38
N ALA A 81 2.87 -6.92 1.17
CA ALA A 81 1.84 -7.84 0.69
C ALA A 81 2.34 -9.29 0.69
N GLU A 82 3.57 -9.52 0.23
CA GLU A 82 4.16 -10.87 0.24
C GLU A 82 4.26 -11.44 1.65
N SER A 83 4.59 -10.61 2.64
CA SER A 83 4.75 -11.06 4.04
C SER A 83 3.43 -11.49 4.68
N CYS A 84 2.28 -11.05 4.14
CA CYS A 84 0.97 -11.39 4.67
C CYS A 84 0.07 -12.07 3.63
N ARG A 85 0.68 -12.70 2.63
CA ARG A 85 -0.02 -13.45 1.57
C ARG A 85 -0.82 -14.61 2.15
N VAL A 86 -2.04 -14.78 1.62
CA VAL A 86 -2.87 -15.94 1.91
C VAL A 86 -3.13 -16.72 0.61
N ALA A 87 -3.48 -18.01 0.72
CA ALA A 87 -3.67 -18.86 -0.44
C ALA A 87 -4.86 -18.38 -1.27
N ALA A 88 -4.64 -18.12 -2.56
CA ALA A 88 -5.68 -17.66 -3.49
C ALA A 88 -5.31 -17.96 -4.94
N GLY A 89 -4.68 -19.09 -5.21
CA GLY A 89 -4.29 -19.48 -6.56
C GLY A 89 -3.27 -18.51 -7.17
N GLY A 90 -3.56 -18.01 -8.36
CA GLY A 90 -2.67 -17.07 -9.06
C GLY A 90 -2.81 -15.62 -8.66
N ALA A 91 -3.64 -15.31 -7.68
CA ALA A 91 -3.83 -13.93 -7.21
C ALA A 91 -2.96 -13.65 -5.98
N LEU A 92 -2.57 -12.39 -5.83
CA LEU A 92 -1.91 -11.91 -4.63
C LEU A 92 -2.98 -11.45 -3.64
N ALA A 93 -3.46 -12.38 -2.82
CA ALA A 93 -4.41 -12.08 -1.75
C ALA A 93 -3.66 -11.99 -0.43
N VAL A 94 -4.13 -11.12 0.46
CA VAL A 94 -3.44 -10.82 1.71
C VAL A 94 -4.42 -10.83 2.89
N ASP A 95 -3.88 -11.01 4.09
CA ASP A 95 -4.60 -10.69 5.31
C ASP A 95 -4.69 -9.16 5.38
N ARG A 96 -5.91 -8.62 5.28
CA ARG A 96 -6.11 -7.16 5.16
C ARG A 96 -5.60 -6.41 6.37
N ASP A 97 -5.83 -6.94 7.56
CA ASP A 97 -5.41 -6.26 8.79
C ASP A 97 -3.89 -6.28 8.93
N GLN A 98 -3.25 -7.40 8.63
CA GLN A 98 -1.79 -7.50 8.65
C GLN A 98 -1.16 -6.60 7.58
N PHE A 99 -1.75 -6.53 6.40
CA PHE A 99 -1.26 -5.67 5.33
C PHE A 99 -1.33 -4.20 5.75
N SER A 100 -2.49 -3.74 6.21
CA SER A 100 -2.65 -2.35 6.67
C SER A 100 -1.72 -2.02 7.82
N ALA A 101 -1.59 -2.93 8.79
CA ALA A 101 -0.68 -2.74 9.92
C ALA A 101 0.77 -2.65 9.45
N GLY A 102 1.18 -3.50 8.51
CA GLY A 102 2.52 -3.49 7.96
C GLY A 102 2.85 -2.20 7.22
N VAL A 103 1.93 -1.73 6.38
CA VAL A 103 2.12 -0.46 5.66
C VAL A 103 2.14 0.72 6.64
N THR A 104 1.25 0.72 7.62
CA THR A 104 1.21 1.77 8.65
C THR A 104 2.52 1.84 9.41
N ALA A 105 3.07 0.69 9.81
CA ALA A 105 4.36 0.64 10.50
C ALA A 105 5.49 1.18 9.63
N LEU A 106 5.49 0.85 8.35
CA LEU A 106 6.50 1.30 7.41
C LEU A 106 6.47 2.83 7.24
N VAL A 107 5.27 3.39 7.10
CA VAL A 107 5.10 4.84 6.96
C VAL A 107 5.52 5.57 8.24
N LYS A 108 5.14 5.06 9.41
CA LYS A 108 5.51 5.68 10.68
C LYS A 108 6.99 5.58 10.98
N ALA A 109 7.69 4.57 10.46
CA ALA A 109 9.13 4.43 10.62
C ALA A 109 9.91 5.35 9.67
N SER A 110 9.28 5.91 8.66
CA SER A 110 9.90 6.83 7.71
C SER A 110 10.06 8.21 8.35
N PRO A 111 11.16 8.91 8.08
CA PRO A 111 11.39 10.24 8.62
C PRO A 111 10.35 11.28 8.21
#